data_8b5b6cd28f9f96094976a4e32772d9e0
#
_entry.id   8b5b6cd28f9f96094976a4e32772d9e0
#
_cell.length_a   1.000
_cell.length_b   1.000
_cell.length_c   1.000
_cell.angle_alpha   90.00
_cell.angle_beta   90.00
_cell.angle_gamma   90.00
#
_symmetry.space_group_name_H-M   'P 1'
#
loop_
_entity.id
_entity.type
_entity.pdbx_description
1 polymer ?
#
loop_
_entity_poly.entity_id
_entity_poly.type
_entity_poly.pdbx_seq_one_letter_code
_entity_poly.pdbx_strand_id
1 'polypeptide(L)'
;MAGTLRDCINGQAVADALGVPYEFRPRGTFRCTGMVGHGSHNQPAGTWSDDTSMALAICDSYRELGRVDADDIRTRFCRWYRKGAYTVDNLFDIGGATARALDQGFGCADEWDNGNGSLMRTVPLAFTDARDEDIEAVSAITHAHRTSTKACVELVAIARRLAAGVPMREAAGPYTALAERPVREVRSGGFVRDTLEASLWCLLTTNSYQDCALAAVNLGDDTDTTAAVAGALAGIVYGIEGIPAEWLGTLRGKNVIESCLF
;
A
#
# COMPACT_ATOMS: atom_id res chain seq x y z
N MET A 1 -0.62 13.77 -17.23
CA MET A 1 0.56 12.95 -17.65
C MET A 1 0.30 11.52 -17.19
N ALA A 2 0.88 10.51 -17.85
CA ALA A 2 0.80 9.14 -17.36
C ALA A 2 1.58 9.03 -16.05
N GLY A 3 0.99 8.38 -15.04
CA GLY A 3 1.67 8.17 -13.75
C GLY A 3 2.77 7.11 -13.85
N THR A 4 3.85 7.28 -13.12
CA THR A 4 5.02 6.40 -13.14
C THR A 4 5.11 5.52 -11.90
N LEU A 5 5.93 4.46 -11.96
CA LEU A 5 6.25 3.64 -10.78
C LEU A 5 6.85 4.49 -9.64
N ARG A 6 7.70 5.47 -9.98
CA ARG A 6 8.31 6.40 -9.03
C ARG A 6 7.24 7.23 -8.29
N ASP A 7 6.24 7.73 -9.01
CA ASP A 7 5.11 8.47 -8.43
C ASP A 7 4.32 7.58 -7.47
N CYS A 8 4.02 6.35 -7.89
CA CYS A 8 3.33 5.35 -7.10
C CYS A 8 4.05 5.04 -5.78
N ILE A 9 5.32 4.65 -5.85
CA ILE A 9 6.09 4.21 -4.67
C ILE A 9 6.38 5.36 -3.71
N ASN A 10 6.72 6.56 -4.21
CA ASN A 10 6.88 7.71 -3.32
C ASN A 10 5.56 8.11 -2.67
N GLY A 11 4.45 8.06 -3.43
CA GLY A 11 3.12 8.29 -2.89
C GLY A 11 2.76 7.28 -1.80
N GLN A 12 3.03 5.99 -2.02
CA GLN A 12 2.85 4.94 -1.03
C GLN A 12 3.68 5.21 0.24
N ALA A 13 4.99 5.36 0.10
CA ALA A 13 5.92 5.49 1.22
C ALA A 13 5.65 6.71 2.11
N VAL A 14 5.28 7.84 1.48
CA VAL A 14 4.92 9.06 2.23
C VAL A 14 3.62 8.86 3.01
N ALA A 15 2.61 8.24 2.42
CA ALA A 15 1.32 8.05 3.06
C ALA A 15 1.35 6.96 4.14
N ASP A 16 2.09 5.87 3.92
CA ASP A 16 2.43 4.86 4.92
C ASP A 16 3.08 5.53 6.15
N ALA A 17 4.17 6.27 5.95
CA ALA A 17 4.87 6.98 7.03
C ALA A 17 4.01 8.04 7.76
N LEU A 18 3.00 8.60 7.11
CA LEU A 18 1.99 9.45 7.75
C LEU A 18 1.07 8.65 8.68
N GLY A 19 0.72 7.43 8.29
CA GLY A 19 -0.20 6.55 9.02
C GLY A 19 0.42 5.88 10.23
N VAL A 20 1.68 5.42 10.15
CA VAL A 20 2.42 4.67 11.19
C VAL A 20 2.22 5.21 12.63
N PRO A 21 2.26 6.53 12.92
CA PRO A 21 2.08 7.02 14.28
C PRO A 21 0.66 6.87 14.84
N TYR A 22 -0.32 6.60 13.98
CA TYR A 22 -1.75 6.60 14.33
C TYR A 22 -2.41 5.22 14.25
N GLU A 23 -1.71 4.20 13.78
CA GLU A 23 -2.23 2.83 13.64
C GLU A 23 -2.84 2.33 14.95
N PHE A 24 -3.90 1.56 14.87
CA PHE A 24 -4.73 1.05 15.97
C PHE A 24 -5.48 2.12 16.77
N ARG A 25 -5.44 3.40 16.38
CA ARG A 25 -6.19 4.45 17.06
C ARG A 25 -7.58 4.60 16.43
N PRO A 26 -8.65 4.56 17.24
CA PRO A 26 -10.01 4.70 16.73
C PRO A 26 -10.24 6.07 16.05
N ARG A 27 -11.06 6.06 15.01
CA ARG A 27 -11.48 7.28 14.30
C ARG A 27 -12.02 8.34 15.26
N GLY A 28 -11.61 9.60 15.05
CA GLY A 28 -12.06 10.74 15.85
C GLY A 28 -11.35 10.91 17.19
N THR A 29 -10.43 10.00 17.57
CA THR A 29 -9.62 10.14 18.78
C THR A 29 -8.32 10.92 18.55
N PHE A 30 -8.00 11.22 17.30
CA PHE A 30 -6.84 11.98 16.87
C PHE A 30 -7.17 12.79 15.61
N ARG A 31 -6.22 13.64 15.20
CA ARG A 31 -6.25 14.35 13.93
C ARG A 31 -4.85 14.39 13.34
N CYS A 32 -4.65 13.68 12.24
CA CYS A 32 -3.45 13.81 11.43
C CYS A 32 -3.56 15.07 10.55
N THR A 33 -2.56 15.95 10.61
CA THR A 33 -2.48 17.17 9.80
C THR A 33 -1.15 17.28 9.05
N GLY A 34 -0.25 16.31 9.23
CA GLY A 34 1.06 16.27 8.60
C GLY A 34 1.92 15.15 9.16
N MET A 35 3.14 15.05 8.66
CA MET A 35 4.08 14.00 9.03
C MET A 35 4.67 14.25 10.41
N VAL A 36 4.40 13.33 11.33
CA VAL A 36 4.94 13.32 12.70
C VAL A 36 5.62 11.97 12.98
N GLY A 37 6.34 11.89 14.08
CA GLY A 37 6.95 10.63 14.52
C GLY A 37 6.35 10.10 15.81
N HIS A 38 6.89 8.98 16.25
CA HIS A 38 6.54 8.25 17.47
C HIS A 38 5.15 7.60 17.40
N GLY A 39 4.20 7.94 18.25
CA GLY A 39 2.86 7.33 18.22
C GLY A 39 2.88 5.82 18.50
N SER A 40 2.06 5.06 17.78
CA SER A 40 1.79 3.63 18.06
C SER A 40 3.03 2.75 17.99
N HIS A 41 3.90 2.99 17.01
CA HIS A 41 5.12 2.18 16.79
C HIS A 41 6.40 2.85 17.30
N ASN A 42 6.31 4.04 17.86
CA ASN A 42 7.46 4.81 18.36
C ASN A 42 8.60 4.97 17.32
N GLN A 43 8.25 5.16 16.05
CA GLN A 43 9.21 5.38 14.98
C GLN A 43 9.47 6.87 14.73
N PRO A 44 10.67 7.27 14.29
CA PRO A 44 10.93 8.63 13.84
C PRO A 44 10.01 9.02 12.67
N ALA A 45 9.69 10.32 12.54
CA ALA A 45 8.91 10.84 11.42
C ALA A 45 9.51 10.42 10.07
N GLY A 46 8.66 10.04 9.13
CA GLY A 46 9.07 9.62 7.79
C GLY A 46 9.55 8.17 7.69
N THR A 47 9.32 7.34 8.70
CA THR A 47 9.62 5.91 8.68
C THR A 47 8.39 5.14 8.23
N TRP A 48 8.52 4.39 7.12
CA TRP A 48 7.47 3.50 6.59
C TRP A 48 7.47 2.12 7.26
N SER A 49 6.36 1.38 7.11
CA SER A 49 6.09 0.07 7.70
C SER A 49 6.43 -1.10 6.74
N ASP A 50 5.78 -2.25 6.97
CA ASP A 50 5.82 -3.42 6.08
C ASP A 50 5.13 -3.15 4.73
N ASP A 51 4.17 -2.26 4.66
CA ASP A 51 3.48 -1.85 3.43
C ASP A 51 4.48 -1.47 2.32
N THR A 52 5.30 -0.48 2.59
CA THR A 52 6.31 -0.02 1.64
C THR A 52 7.45 -1.02 1.49
N SER A 53 7.92 -1.62 2.59
CA SER A 53 9.02 -2.59 2.55
C SER A 53 8.71 -3.77 1.63
N MET A 54 7.50 -4.33 1.70
CA MET A 54 7.09 -5.45 0.85
C MET A 54 6.82 -5.03 -0.60
N ALA A 55 6.31 -3.81 -0.83
CA ALA A 55 6.18 -3.25 -2.18
C ALA A 55 7.55 -3.09 -2.84
N LEU A 56 8.55 -2.59 -2.12
CA LEU A 56 9.93 -2.47 -2.61
C LEU A 56 10.57 -3.84 -2.92
N ALA A 57 10.26 -4.87 -2.13
CA ALA A 57 10.71 -6.22 -2.41
C ALA A 57 10.17 -6.77 -3.75
N ILE A 58 8.91 -6.44 -4.11
CA ILE A 58 8.32 -6.77 -5.41
C ILE A 58 9.03 -5.99 -6.53
N CYS A 59 9.24 -4.68 -6.34
CA CYS A 59 9.95 -3.86 -7.32
C CYS A 59 11.36 -4.39 -7.58
N ASP A 60 12.12 -4.69 -6.53
CA ASP A 60 13.49 -5.19 -6.62
C ASP A 60 13.57 -6.56 -7.32
N SER A 61 12.58 -7.44 -7.09
CA SER A 61 12.47 -8.71 -7.82
C SER A 61 12.28 -8.48 -9.32
N TYR A 62 11.33 -7.63 -9.69
CA TYR A 62 11.07 -7.35 -11.11
C TYR A 62 12.25 -6.64 -11.77
N ARG A 63 12.90 -5.69 -11.08
CA ARG A 63 14.10 -5.00 -11.56
C ARG A 63 15.24 -5.97 -11.92
N GLU A 64 15.44 -6.99 -11.08
CA GLU A 64 16.52 -7.97 -11.30
C GLU A 64 16.17 -9.01 -12.36
N LEU A 65 14.90 -9.45 -12.43
CA LEU A 65 14.51 -10.60 -13.25
C LEU A 65 13.82 -10.21 -14.56
N GLY A 66 13.30 -8.99 -14.69
CA GLY A 66 12.51 -8.53 -15.83
C GLY A 66 11.18 -9.27 -16.01
N ARG A 67 10.71 -9.96 -14.99
CA ARG A 67 9.44 -10.69 -14.95
C ARG A 67 8.92 -10.80 -13.53
N VAL A 68 7.62 -11.07 -13.37
CA VAL A 68 7.04 -11.41 -12.08
C VAL A 68 7.37 -12.87 -11.73
N ASP A 69 8.00 -13.07 -10.56
CA ASP A 69 8.42 -14.38 -10.08
C ASP A 69 8.08 -14.53 -8.60
N ALA A 70 7.00 -15.27 -8.30
CA ALA A 70 6.49 -15.41 -6.93
C ALA A 70 7.48 -16.08 -5.97
N ASP A 71 8.35 -16.97 -6.45
CA ASP A 71 9.34 -17.66 -5.61
C ASP A 71 10.50 -16.72 -5.23
N ASP A 72 10.96 -15.88 -6.17
CA ASP A 72 11.96 -14.84 -5.87
C ASP A 72 11.37 -13.78 -4.94
N ILE A 73 10.14 -13.31 -5.20
CA ILE A 73 9.43 -12.36 -4.32
C ILE A 73 9.30 -12.95 -2.90
N ARG A 74 8.89 -14.21 -2.76
CA ARG A 74 8.87 -14.90 -1.45
C ARG A 74 10.24 -14.89 -0.78
N THR A 75 11.29 -15.17 -1.53
CA THR A 75 12.67 -15.17 -1.00
C THR A 75 13.04 -13.79 -0.47
N ARG A 76 12.64 -12.71 -1.17
CA ARG A 76 12.86 -11.33 -0.73
C ARG A 76 12.02 -10.97 0.49
N PHE A 77 10.76 -11.42 0.58
CA PHE A 77 9.95 -11.28 1.79
C PHE A 77 10.56 -12.00 2.99
N CYS A 78 11.13 -13.19 2.81
CA CYS A 78 11.87 -13.87 3.87
C CYS A 78 13.14 -13.10 4.30
N ARG A 79 13.83 -12.43 3.36
CA ARG A 79 14.98 -11.56 3.69
C ARG A 79 14.54 -10.32 4.46
N TRP A 80 13.41 -9.70 4.05
CA TRP A 80 12.82 -8.62 4.81
C TRP A 80 12.46 -9.06 6.23
N TYR A 81 11.69 -10.13 6.37
CA TYR A 81 11.22 -10.64 7.66
C TYR A 81 12.37 -11.00 8.61
N ARG A 82 13.41 -11.68 8.11
CA ARG A 82 14.49 -12.22 8.95
C ARG A 82 15.70 -11.30 9.12
N LYS A 83 15.88 -10.33 8.23
CA LYS A 83 17.09 -9.50 8.17
C LYS A 83 16.81 -8.01 8.03
N GLY A 84 15.57 -7.58 8.01
CA GLY A 84 15.20 -6.18 7.85
C GLY A 84 15.56 -5.58 6.48
N ALA A 85 15.65 -6.39 5.41
CA ALA A 85 15.84 -5.85 4.07
C ALA A 85 14.67 -4.92 3.71
N TYR A 86 14.94 -3.85 2.94
CA TYR A 86 13.93 -2.85 2.51
C TYR A 86 13.34 -1.98 3.63
N THR A 87 13.75 -2.14 4.89
CA THR A 87 13.33 -1.26 5.99
C THR A 87 14.19 -0.01 6.05
N VAL A 88 13.71 1.01 6.76
CA VAL A 88 14.52 2.22 7.03
C VAL A 88 15.63 1.93 8.03
N ASP A 89 15.28 1.44 9.22
CA ASP A 89 16.23 1.07 10.28
C ASP A 89 16.13 -0.43 10.60
N ASN A 90 14.94 -0.88 10.98
CA ASN A 90 14.65 -2.27 11.33
C ASN A 90 13.17 -2.60 11.11
N LEU A 91 12.85 -3.89 11.14
CA LEU A 91 11.47 -4.37 11.13
C LEU A 91 10.81 -4.02 12.46
N PHE A 92 9.68 -3.35 12.44
CA PHE A 92 8.90 -3.02 13.64
C PHE A 92 7.42 -3.44 13.54
N ASP A 93 6.97 -3.74 12.33
CA ASP A 93 5.59 -4.16 12.07
C ASP A 93 5.55 -5.33 11.11
N ILE A 94 4.63 -6.27 11.36
CA ILE A 94 4.34 -7.41 10.49
C ILE A 94 2.97 -8.00 10.82
N GLY A 95 2.10 -8.13 9.84
CA GLY A 95 0.81 -8.78 9.99
C GLY A 95 0.93 -10.27 10.37
N GLY A 96 0.07 -10.74 11.29
CA GLY A 96 0.12 -12.11 11.79
C GLY A 96 -0.03 -13.19 10.71
N ALA A 97 -0.87 -12.99 9.69
CA ALA A 97 -1.01 -13.90 8.55
C ALA A 97 0.27 -13.92 7.70
N THR A 98 0.91 -12.76 7.50
CA THR A 98 2.19 -12.65 6.79
C THR A 98 3.29 -13.43 7.50
N ALA A 99 3.45 -13.23 8.81
CA ALA A 99 4.46 -13.95 9.61
C ALA A 99 4.25 -15.47 9.52
N ARG A 100 3.02 -15.95 9.78
CA ARG A 100 2.70 -17.37 9.69
C ARG A 100 3.02 -17.94 8.30
N ALA A 101 2.63 -17.25 7.24
CA ALA A 101 2.86 -17.72 5.88
C ALA A 101 4.35 -17.82 5.52
N LEU A 102 5.16 -16.85 5.95
CA LEU A 102 6.61 -16.87 5.71
C LEU A 102 7.33 -17.94 6.54
N ASP A 103 6.84 -18.24 7.75
CA ASP A 103 7.39 -19.30 8.60
C ASP A 103 7.03 -20.70 8.09
N GLN A 104 5.78 -20.92 7.67
CA GLN A 104 5.31 -22.23 7.18
C GLN A 104 5.65 -22.50 5.71
N GLY A 105 5.99 -21.46 4.94
CA GLY A 105 6.39 -21.56 3.54
C GLY A 105 5.24 -21.56 2.52
N PHE A 106 3.99 -21.32 2.92
CA PHE A 106 2.81 -21.20 2.04
C PHE A 106 1.81 -20.20 2.62
N GLY A 107 0.97 -19.62 1.75
CA GLY A 107 0.00 -18.60 2.14
C GLY A 107 -1.16 -19.13 2.98
N CYS A 108 -1.66 -18.29 3.87
CA CYS A 108 -2.84 -18.57 4.67
C CYS A 108 -4.10 -18.47 3.77
N ALA A 109 -5.01 -19.45 3.87
CA ALA A 109 -6.16 -19.59 2.97
C ALA A 109 -7.49 -19.72 3.67
N ASP A 110 -7.53 -19.66 5.00
CA ASP A 110 -8.75 -19.77 5.76
C ASP A 110 -9.62 -18.50 5.60
N GLU A 111 -10.92 -18.63 5.84
CA GLU A 111 -11.88 -17.53 5.73
C GLU A 111 -11.49 -16.31 6.59
N TRP A 112 -10.81 -16.54 7.72
CA TRP A 112 -10.35 -15.52 8.65
C TRP A 112 -8.99 -14.88 8.26
N ASP A 113 -8.32 -15.40 7.23
CA ASP A 113 -7.01 -14.92 6.76
C ASP A 113 -7.13 -13.90 5.62
N ASN A 114 -8.23 -13.15 5.58
CA ASN A 114 -8.49 -12.13 4.57
C ASN A 114 -8.04 -10.72 5.01
N GLY A 115 -6.86 -10.64 5.63
CA GLY A 115 -6.19 -9.37 5.90
C GLY A 115 -5.72 -8.67 4.62
N ASN A 116 -5.40 -7.40 4.75
CA ASN A 116 -4.95 -6.53 3.66
C ASN A 116 -3.46 -6.63 3.34
N GLY A 117 -2.69 -7.44 4.06
CA GLY A 117 -1.23 -7.53 3.93
C GLY A 117 -0.72 -7.98 2.55
N SER A 118 -1.56 -8.55 1.67
CA SER A 118 -1.20 -8.71 0.26
C SER A 118 -1.61 -7.51 -0.59
N LEU A 119 -2.73 -6.86 -0.28
CA LEU A 119 -3.25 -5.72 -1.03
C LEU A 119 -2.26 -4.55 -1.02
N MET A 120 -1.74 -4.21 0.16
CA MET A 120 -0.90 -3.06 0.45
C MET A 120 0.36 -3.00 -0.42
N ARG A 121 0.85 -4.15 -0.90
CA ARG A 121 2.12 -4.27 -1.61
C ARG A 121 2.01 -4.52 -3.11
N THR A 122 0.80 -4.76 -3.66
CA THR A 122 0.63 -5.22 -5.04
C THR A 122 0.49 -4.10 -6.08
N VAL A 123 0.29 -2.84 -5.69
CA VAL A 123 0.14 -1.72 -6.65
C VAL A 123 1.30 -1.61 -7.65
N PRO A 124 2.59 -1.87 -7.30
CA PRO A 124 3.70 -1.83 -8.26
C PRO A 124 3.54 -2.77 -9.45
N LEU A 125 2.78 -3.86 -9.31
CA LEU A 125 2.50 -4.79 -10.42
C LEU A 125 1.70 -4.15 -11.57
N ALA A 126 1.10 -2.97 -11.33
CA ALA A 126 0.46 -2.18 -12.38
C ALA A 126 1.43 -1.71 -13.46
N PHE A 127 2.71 -1.60 -13.16
CA PHE A 127 3.79 -1.14 -14.04
C PHE A 127 4.58 -2.28 -14.69
N THR A 128 4.08 -3.51 -14.56
CA THR A 128 4.69 -4.73 -15.11
C THR A 128 3.76 -5.38 -16.13
N ASP A 129 4.24 -6.44 -16.78
CA ASP A 129 3.48 -7.30 -17.67
C ASP A 129 2.67 -8.41 -16.93
N ALA A 130 2.54 -8.30 -15.58
CA ALA A 130 1.82 -9.27 -14.76
C ALA A 130 0.40 -9.52 -15.29
N ARG A 131 0.04 -10.78 -15.48
CA ARG A 131 -1.34 -11.21 -15.72
C ARG A 131 -2.07 -11.38 -14.40
N ASP A 132 -3.38 -11.60 -14.45
CA ASP A 132 -4.19 -11.80 -13.25
C ASP A 132 -3.68 -12.98 -12.42
N GLU A 133 -3.25 -14.08 -13.06
CA GLU A 133 -2.69 -15.25 -12.39
C GLU A 133 -1.38 -14.93 -11.66
N ASP A 134 -0.56 -14.07 -12.21
CA ASP A 134 0.71 -13.64 -11.60
C ASP A 134 0.43 -12.79 -10.35
N ILE A 135 -0.56 -11.88 -10.42
CA ILE A 135 -1.00 -11.05 -9.29
C ILE A 135 -1.59 -11.93 -8.17
N GLU A 136 -2.44 -12.90 -8.54
CA GLU A 136 -3.00 -13.86 -7.59
C GLU A 136 -1.89 -14.69 -6.91
N ALA A 137 -0.88 -15.14 -7.66
CA ALA A 137 0.25 -15.88 -7.13
C ALA A 137 1.08 -15.02 -6.13
N VAL A 138 1.32 -13.74 -6.44
CA VAL A 138 2.02 -12.82 -5.53
C VAL A 138 1.22 -12.56 -4.26
N SER A 139 -0.10 -12.39 -4.36
CA SER A 139 -0.98 -12.30 -3.18
C SER A 139 -0.92 -13.58 -2.35
N ALA A 140 -1.02 -14.74 -3.01
CA ALA A 140 -1.06 -16.04 -2.39
C ALA A 140 0.24 -16.45 -1.67
N ILE A 141 1.35 -15.73 -1.85
CA ILE A 141 2.56 -15.92 -1.04
C ILE A 141 2.23 -15.88 0.45
N THR A 142 1.30 -15.01 0.86
CA THR A 142 0.91 -14.84 2.27
C THR A 142 -0.61 -14.94 2.50
N HIS A 143 -1.44 -14.45 1.57
CA HIS A 143 -2.90 -14.39 1.66
C HIS A 143 -3.49 -15.11 0.44
N ALA A 144 -3.70 -16.42 0.57
CA ALA A 144 -4.10 -17.28 -0.53
C ALA A 144 -5.61 -17.45 -0.69
N HIS A 145 -6.42 -16.91 0.23
CA HIS A 145 -7.87 -16.96 0.10
C HIS A 145 -8.35 -16.10 -1.08
N ARG A 146 -9.37 -16.58 -1.80
CA ARG A 146 -9.90 -15.95 -3.02
C ARG A 146 -10.28 -14.47 -2.83
N THR A 147 -10.80 -14.09 -1.67
CA THR A 147 -11.20 -12.70 -1.38
C THR A 147 -9.98 -11.77 -1.47
N SER A 148 -8.83 -12.17 -0.91
CA SER A 148 -7.61 -11.38 -0.93
C SER A 148 -6.98 -11.34 -2.32
N THR A 149 -6.86 -12.50 -3.00
CA THR A 149 -6.23 -12.54 -4.33
C THR A 149 -7.03 -11.73 -5.35
N LYS A 150 -8.37 -11.81 -5.33
CA LYS A 150 -9.22 -11.02 -6.23
C LYS A 150 -9.19 -9.52 -5.93
N ALA A 151 -9.13 -9.12 -4.67
CA ALA A 151 -8.97 -7.71 -4.32
C ALA A 151 -7.66 -7.12 -4.87
N CYS A 152 -6.57 -7.89 -4.86
CA CYS A 152 -5.30 -7.49 -5.46
C CYS A 152 -5.41 -7.31 -6.98
N VAL A 153 -6.06 -8.23 -7.68
CA VAL A 153 -6.30 -8.11 -9.14
C VAL A 153 -7.10 -6.85 -9.45
N GLU A 154 -8.18 -6.60 -8.70
CA GLU A 154 -9.02 -5.41 -8.86
C GLU A 154 -8.23 -4.11 -8.64
N LEU A 155 -7.42 -4.05 -7.56
CA LEU A 155 -6.58 -2.89 -7.26
C LEU A 155 -5.57 -2.62 -8.37
N VAL A 156 -4.85 -3.64 -8.82
CA VAL A 156 -3.85 -3.52 -9.90
C VAL A 156 -4.51 -3.08 -11.22
N ALA A 157 -5.70 -3.61 -11.54
CA ALA A 157 -6.44 -3.18 -12.72
C ALA A 157 -6.86 -1.71 -12.67
N ILE A 158 -7.26 -1.22 -11.49
CA ILE A 158 -7.57 0.21 -11.28
C ILE A 158 -6.29 1.05 -11.44
N ALA A 159 -5.19 0.66 -10.79
CA ALA A 159 -3.92 1.35 -10.86
C ALA A 159 -3.38 1.44 -12.30
N ARG A 160 -3.52 0.38 -13.11
CA ARG A 160 -3.16 0.39 -14.54
C ARG A 160 -3.95 1.43 -15.33
N ARG A 161 -5.27 1.53 -15.10
CA ARG A 161 -6.09 2.54 -15.76
C ARG A 161 -5.68 3.95 -15.35
N LEU A 162 -5.42 4.19 -14.08
CA LEU A 162 -4.93 5.47 -13.59
C LEU A 162 -3.56 5.82 -14.20
N ALA A 163 -2.63 4.87 -14.23
CA ALA A 163 -1.31 5.07 -14.84
C ALA A 163 -1.39 5.36 -16.34
N ALA A 164 -2.39 4.81 -17.03
CA ALA A 164 -2.69 5.14 -18.43
C ALA A 164 -3.38 6.51 -18.62
N GLY A 165 -3.65 7.25 -17.53
CA GLY A 165 -4.29 8.57 -17.59
C GLY A 165 -5.81 8.54 -17.71
N VAL A 166 -6.44 7.40 -17.43
CA VAL A 166 -7.91 7.30 -17.37
C VAL A 166 -8.42 8.12 -16.18
N PRO A 167 -9.49 8.93 -16.35
CA PRO A 167 -10.05 9.71 -15.24
C PRO A 167 -10.42 8.84 -14.03
N MET A 168 -10.18 9.33 -12.81
CA MET A 168 -10.33 8.56 -11.57
C MET A 168 -11.67 7.83 -11.45
N ARG A 169 -12.78 8.52 -11.74
CA ARG A 169 -14.13 7.91 -11.66
C ARG A 169 -14.31 6.78 -12.66
N GLU A 170 -13.78 6.92 -13.86
CA GLU A 170 -13.81 5.88 -14.89
C GLU A 170 -12.86 4.71 -14.51
N ALA A 171 -11.67 5.03 -14.04
CA ALA A 171 -10.70 4.04 -13.60
C ALA A 171 -11.22 3.19 -12.42
N ALA A 172 -11.92 3.80 -11.48
CA ALA A 172 -12.55 3.11 -10.35
C ALA A 172 -13.69 2.15 -10.77
N GLY A 173 -14.29 2.34 -11.94
CA GLY A 173 -15.33 1.45 -12.46
C GLY A 173 -16.52 1.29 -11.48
N PRO A 174 -16.86 0.05 -11.05
CA PRO A 174 -18.00 -0.18 -10.16
C PRO A 174 -17.85 0.47 -8.79
N TYR A 175 -16.63 0.82 -8.39
CA TYR A 175 -16.36 1.50 -7.12
C TYR A 175 -16.69 3.00 -7.11
N THR A 176 -17.07 3.59 -8.25
CA THR A 176 -17.39 5.01 -8.34
C THR A 176 -18.50 5.43 -7.36
N ALA A 177 -19.44 4.53 -7.05
CA ALA A 177 -20.51 4.77 -6.09
C ALA A 177 -19.99 5.00 -4.64
N LEU A 178 -18.76 4.61 -4.32
CA LEU A 178 -18.14 4.89 -3.03
C LEU A 178 -18.07 6.39 -2.73
N ALA A 179 -17.92 7.23 -3.75
CA ALA A 179 -17.87 8.69 -3.58
C ALA A 179 -19.10 9.29 -2.87
N GLU A 180 -20.23 8.60 -2.93
CA GLU A 180 -21.49 9.03 -2.28
C GLU A 180 -21.65 8.46 -0.87
N ARG A 181 -20.76 7.56 -0.43
CA ARG A 181 -20.84 6.92 0.88
C ARG A 181 -20.44 7.93 1.97
N PRO A 182 -21.28 8.13 3.00
CA PRO A 182 -20.91 8.97 4.14
C PRO A 182 -19.68 8.41 4.87
N VAL A 183 -18.77 9.27 5.31
CA VAL A 183 -17.51 8.87 5.98
C VAL A 183 -17.73 7.92 7.16
N ARG A 184 -18.83 8.05 7.91
CA ARG A 184 -19.16 7.17 9.03
C ARG A 184 -19.42 5.71 8.63
N GLU A 185 -19.69 5.45 7.36
CA GLU A 185 -19.96 4.13 6.80
C GLU A 185 -18.75 3.51 6.11
N VAL A 186 -17.66 4.27 5.97
CA VAL A 186 -16.39 3.79 5.44
C VAL A 186 -15.66 3.03 6.55
N ARG A 187 -15.38 1.76 6.34
CA ARG A 187 -14.59 0.94 7.25
C ARG A 187 -13.12 1.01 6.86
N SER A 188 -12.24 1.05 7.85
CA SER A 188 -10.79 1.17 7.67
C SER A 188 -9.99 0.20 8.55
N GLY A 189 -10.57 -0.93 8.89
CA GLY A 189 -9.86 -2.02 9.58
C GLY A 189 -9.06 -2.90 8.61
N GLY A 190 -8.31 -3.85 9.17
CA GLY A 190 -7.38 -4.71 8.42
C GLY A 190 -8.01 -5.73 7.45
N PHE A 191 -9.34 -5.72 7.23
CA PHE A 191 -9.97 -6.59 6.23
C PHE A 191 -9.72 -6.06 4.82
N VAL A 192 -9.24 -6.93 3.94
CA VAL A 192 -8.77 -6.57 2.59
C VAL A 192 -9.77 -5.75 1.76
N ARG A 193 -11.07 -6.07 1.84
CA ARG A 193 -12.12 -5.34 1.10
C ARG A 193 -12.39 -3.97 1.70
N ASP A 194 -12.33 -3.84 3.02
CA ASP A 194 -12.51 -2.57 3.70
C ASP A 194 -11.37 -1.60 3.33
N THR A 195 -10.11 -2.08 3.33
CA THR A 195 -8.94 -1.29 2.91
C THR A 195 -9.04 -0.85 1.44
N LEU A 196 -9.41 -1.76 0.52
CA LEU A 196 -9.61 -1.42 -0.89
C LEU A 196 -10.68 -0.32 -1.06
N GLU A 197 -11.83 -0.49 -0.42
CA GLU A 197 -12.93 0.47 -0.52
C GLU A 197 -12.60 1.81 0.14
N ALA A 198 -11.95 1.79 1.32
CA ALA A 198 -11.53 3.00 2.02
C ALA A 198 -10.52 3.82 1.21
N SER A 199 -9.53 3.17 0.63
CA SER A 199 -8.51 3.82 -0.20
C SER A 199 -9.11 4.45 -1.46
N LEU A 200 -10.02 3.73 -2.12
CA LEU A 200 -10.74 4.27 -3.28
C LEU A 200 -11.70 5.39 -2.90
N TRP A 201 -12.37 5.30 -1.75
CA TRP A 201 -13.21 6.38 -1.24
C TRP A 201 -12.39 7.66 -1.02
N CYS A 202 -11.21 7.55 -0.38
CA CYS A 202 -10.33 8.69 -0.18
C CYS A 202 -9.91 9.33 -1.51
N LEU A 203 -9.51 8.52 -2.50
CA LEU A 203 -9.14 9.01 -3.82
C LEU A 203 -10.30 9.72 -4.54
N LEU A 204 -11.51 9.16 -4.48
CA LEU A 204 -12.67 9.65 -5.20
C LEU A 204 -13.33 10.89 -4.57
N THR A 205 -13.08 11.14 -3.28
CA THR A 205 -13.70 12.24 -2.52
C THR A 205 -12.78 13.42 -2.27
N THR A 206 -11.52 13.34 -2.71
CA THR A 206 -10.51 14.39 -2.54
C THR A 206 -9.96 14.86 -3.88
N ASN A 207 -9.26 16.00 -3.89
CA ASN A 207 -8.78 16.64 -5.12
C ASN A 207 -7.27 16.91 -5.11
N SER A 208 -6.54 16.38 -4.14
CA SER A 208 -5.08 16.48 -4.07
C SER A 208 -4.50 15.23 -3.42
N TYR A 209 -3.21 14.96 -3.64
CA TYR A 209 -2.48 13.94 -2.92
C TYR A 209 -2.56 14.14 -1.40
N GLN A 210 -2.33 15.39 -0.95
CA GLN A 210 -2.35 15.74 0.47
C GLN A 210 -3.67 15.40 1.13
N ASP A 211 -4.78 15.85 0.52
CA ASP A 211 -6.11 15.59 1.08
C ASP A 211 -6.45 14.11 1.09
N CYS A 212 -6.04 13.37 0.05
CA CYS A 212 -6.25 11.93 -0.04
C CYS A 212 -5.51 11.17 1.08
N ALA A 213 -4.23 11.45 1.27
CA ALA A 213 -3.41 10.82 2.30
C ALA A 213 -3.93 11.17 3.71
N LEU A 214 -4.23 12.44 3.97
CA LEU A 214 -4.80 12.86 5.26
C LEU A 214 -6.19 12.27 5.51
N ALA A 215 -7.04 12.17 4.49
CA ALA A 215 -8.33 11.52 4.62
C ALA A 215 -8.16 10.06 5.03
N ALA A 216 -7.25 9.32 4.40
CA ALA A 216 -6.98 7.92 4.69
C ALA A 216 -6.51 7.70 6.13
N VAL A 217 -5.49 8.45 6.59
CA VAL A 217 -5.02 8.36 7.98
C VAL A 217 -6.14 8.69 8.97
N ASN A 218 -6.93 9.74 8.71
CA ASN A 218 -7.99 10.17 9.63
C ASN A 218 -9.24 9.26 9.64
N LEU A 219 -9.28 8.21 8.80
CA LEU A 219 -10.27 7.13 8.95
C LEU A 219 -10.06 6.32 10.23
N GLY A 220 -8.83 6.28 10.76
CA GLY A 220 -8.50 5.52 11.97
C GLY A 220 -8.33 4.03 11.73
N ASP A 221 -8.17 3.29 12.80
CA ASP A 221 -7.95 1.85 12.85
C ASP A 221 -6.63 1.44 12.16
N ASP A 222 -6.66 0.92 10.95
CA ASP A 222 -5.50 0.52 10.14
C ASP A 222 -5.10 1.70 9.23
N THR A 223 -4.37 2.64 9.82
CA THR A 223 -4.13 3.95 9.22
C THR A 223 -3.01 3.98 8.20
N ASP A 224 -1.94 3.24 8.42
CA ASP A 224 -0.78 3.15 7.53
C ASP A 224 -1.10 2.35 6.27
N THR A 225 -1.72 1.17 6.39
CA THR A 225 -2.11 0.37 5.22
C THR A 225 -3.16 1.09 4.38
N THR A 226 -4.20 1.67 5.00
CA THR A 226 -5.21 2.43 4.25
C THR A 226 -4.58 3.61 3.52
N ALA A 227 -3.67 4.34 4.20
CA ALA A 227 -2.98 5.46 3.60
C ALA A 227 -1.94 5.02 2.56
N ALA A 228 -1.20 3.93 2.77
CA ALA A 228 -0.26 3.40 1.78
C ALA A 228 -0.93 3.09 0.45
N VAL A 229 -2.06 2.38 0.47
CA VAL A 229 -2.82 2.06 -0.75
C VAL A 229 -3.41 3.33 -1.39
N ALA A 230 -4.04 4.20 -0.60
CA ALA A 230 -4.58 5.47 -1.10
C ALA A 230 -3.48 6.37 -1.67
N GLY A 231 -2.34 6.46 -0.98
CA GLY A 231 -1.17 7.23 -1.38
C GLY A 231 -0.50 6.71 -2.65
N ALA A 232 -0.44 5.39 -2.83
CA ALA A 232 0.04 4.79 -4.08
C ALA A 232 -0.82 5.22 -5.27
N LEU A 233 -2.15 5.12 -5.14
CA LEU A 233 -3.08 5.54 -6.20
C LEU A 233 -3.06 7.06 -6.43
N ALA A 234 -3.04 7.86 -5.36
CA ALA A 234 -2.94 9.31 -5.44
C ALA A 234 -1.59 9.76 -6.05
N GLY A 235 -0.49 9.06 -5.74
CA GLY A 235 0.80 9.27 -6.37
C GLY A 235 0.75 9.09 -7.88
N ILE A 236 0.08 8.03 -8.37
CA ILE A 236 -0.14 7.80 -9.80
C ILE A 236 -0.92 8.96 -10.45
N VAL A 237 -1.94 9.49 -9.75
CA VAL A 237 -2.84 10.53 -10.30
C VAL A 237 -2.21 11.92 -10.29
N TYR A 238 -1.58 12.28 -9.18
CA TYR A 238 -1.10 13.65 -8.94
C TYR A 238 0.41 13.83 -9.19
N GLY A 239 1.14 12.71 -9.38
CA GLY A 239 2.60 12.71 -9.52
C GLY A 239 3.33 13.03 -8.22
N ILE A 240 4.63 12.78 -8.20
CA ILE A 240 5.51 13.11 -7.06
C ILE A 240 5.49 14.61 -6.73
N GLU A 241 5.27 15.45 -7.72
CA GLU A 241 5.19 16.92 -7.56
C GLU A 241 3.91 17.35 -6.82
N GLY A 242 2.87 16.50 -6.79
CA GLY A 242 1.66 16.70 -6.00
C GLY A 242 1.84 16.38 -4.52
N ILE A 243 2.92 15.70 -4.14
CA ILE A 243 3.23 15.37 -2.75
C ILE A 243 3.84 16.60 -2.07
N PRO A 244 3.38 17.01 -0.87
CA PRO A 244 3.97 18.14 -0.16
C PRO A 244 5.49 17.98 0.00
N ALA A 245 6.26 19.00 -0.40
CA ALA A 245 7.72 18.97 -0.38
C ALA A 245 8.29 18.72 1.03
N GLU A 246 7.60 19.21 2.07
CA GLU A 246 7.94 18.95 3.48
C GLU A 246 7.86 17.46 3.82
N TRP A 247 6.83 16.75 3.34
CA TRP A 247 6.68 15.32 3.59
C TRP A 247 7.73 14.50 2.84
N LEU A 248 7.96 14.83 1.56
CA LEU A 248 9.07 14.25 0.81
C LEU A 248 10.42 14.55 1.45
N GLY A 249 10.59 15.76 2.00
CA GLY A 249 11.80 16.15 2.73
C GLY A 249 12.04 15.28 3.96
N THR A 250 10.98 15.00 4.72
CA THR A 250 11.01 14.23 5.97
C THR A 250 11.09 12.72 5.72
N LEU A 251 10.61 12.23 4.57
CA LEU A 251 10.65 10.79 4.23
C LEU A 251 12.09 10.26 4.34
N ARG A 252 12.26 9.19 5.10
CA ARG A 252 13.55 8.51 5.33
C ARG A 252 13.77 7.43 4.26
N GLY A 253 14.94 6.84 4.20
CA GLY A 253 15.23 5.68 3.36
C GLY A 253 15.07 5.87 1.84
N LYS A 254 15.10 7.10 1.31
CA LYS A 254 14.90 7.38 -0.13
C LYS A 254 15.89 6.63 -1.04
N ASN A 255 17.09 6.37 -0.55
CA ASN A 255 18.07 5.55 -1.26
C ASN A 255 17.63 4.10 -1.40
N VAL A 256 16.88 3.55 -0.44
CA VAL A 256 16.31 2.20 -0.53
C VAL A 256 15.23 2.17 -1.61
N ILE A 257 14.33 3.18 -1.62
CA ILE A 257 13.33 3.33 -2.68
C ILE A 257 14.01 3.34 -4.05
N GLU A 258 14.93 4.29 -4.27
CA GLU A 258 15.59 4.46 -5.57
C GLU A 258 16.33 3.21 -6.04
N SER A 259 16.91 2.43 -5.13
CA SER A 259 17.63 1.20 -5.47
C SER A 259 16.73 0.06 -5.92
N CYS A 260 15.42 0.12 -5.62
CA CYS A 260 14.47 -0.94 -5.95
C CYS A 260 13.65 -0.66 -7.22
N LEU A 261 13.57 0.61 -7.69
CA LEU A 261 12.76 0.96 -8.86
C LEU A 261 13.33 0.36 -10.17
N PHE A 262 12.43 0.06 -11.12
CA PHE A 262 12.73 -0.47 -12.46
C PHE A 262 12.16 0.40 -13.58
#